data_d941e4d059d6d228a12b623f4364dc5a
#
_entry.id   d941e4d059d6d228a12b623f4364dc5a
#
_cell.length_a   1.000
_cell.length_b   1.000
_cell.length_c   1.000
_cell.angle_alpha   90.00
_cell.angle_beta   90.00
_cell.angle_gamma   90.00
#
_symmetry.space_group_name_H-M   'P 1'
#
loop_
_entity.id
_entity.type
_entity.pdbx_description
1 polymer ?
#
loop_
_entity_poly.entity_id
_entity_poly.type
_entity_poly.pdbx_seq_one_letter_code
_entity_poly.pdbx_strand_id
1 'polypeptide(L)'
;MAFLHDTVKPSLGCTEPACAATASTAAAAALVKLWGGTEEQMGFAIRNMTGTVSGMICDGGKTSCAMKLAMATSAAYLSAQMAVKNSALRESDGICAAASEQCIANIAQIANIGMANVDLEILRIMFTKKECGTT
;
A
#
# COMPACT_ATOMS: atom_id res chain seq x y z
N MET A 1 5.47 1.05 -14.44
CA MET A 1 5.96 1.67 -13.18
C MET A 1 5.77 3.18 -13.14
N ALA A 2 6.10 3.94 -14.19
CA ALA A 2 5.87 5.40 -14.23
C ALA A 2 4.40 5.77 -13.99
N PHE A 3 3.45 5.09 -14.62
CA PHE A 3 2.02 5.36 -14.47
C PHE A 3 1.53 5.29 -13.02
N LEU A 4 1.91 4.24 -12.27
CA LEU A 4 1.55 4.12 -10.86
C LEU A 4 2.27 5.17 -9.99
N HIS A 5 3.53 5.46 -10.28
CA HIS A 5 4.28 6.49 -9.58
C HIS A 5 3.69 7.89 -9.79
N ASP A 6 3.32 8.23 -11.03
CA ASP A 6 2.85 9.57 -11.39
C ASP A 6 1.37 9.80 -11.05
N THR A 7 0.56 8.72 -11.03
CA THR A 7 -0.87 8.80 -10.71
C THR A 7 -1.14 8.59 -9.22
N VAL A 8 -0.44 7.66 -8.60
CA VAL A 8 -0.69 7.29 -7.19
C VAL A 8 0.03 8.23 -6.23
N LYS A 9 1.25 8.67 -6.54
CA LYS A 9 2.02 9.57 -5.68
C LYS A 9 1.38 10.94 -5.47
N PRO A 10 0.83 11.63 -6.49
CA PRO A 10 0.04 12.84 -6.27
C PRO A 10 -1.29 12.58 -5.57
N SER A 11 -1.94 11.44 -5.84
CA SER A 11 -3.25 11.08 -5.28
C SER A 11 -3.18 10.66 -3.82
N LEU A 12 -2.08 10.02 -3.41
CA LEU A 12 -1.87 9.58 -2.03
C LEU A 12 -1.23 10.67 -1.15
N GLY A 13 -0.88 11.82 -1.75
CA GLY A 13 -0.02 12.80 -1.08
C GLY A 13 1.35 12.19 -0.76
N CYS A 14 2.33 12.97 -0.37
CA CYS A 14 3.60 12.46 0.15
C CYS A 14 3.49 12.11 1.65
N THR A 15 2.37 11.57 2.09
CA THR A 15 2.29 10.97 3.42
C THR A 15 3.04 9.64 3.36
N GLU A 16 4.07 9.52 4.15
CA GLU A 16 4.94 8.33 4.20
C GLU A 16 4.18 6.99 4.42
N PRO A 17 2.99 6.95 5.06
CA PRO A 17 2.23 5.70 5.19
C PRO A 17 1.91 5.00 3.87
N ALA A 18 1.81 5.76 2.79
CA ALA A 18 1.45 5.23 1.48
C ALA A 18 2.63 4.63 0.69
N CYS A 19 3.89 4.93 1.06
CA CYS A 19 5.06 4.52 0.25
C CYS A 19 5.18 3.00 0.11
N ALA A 20 5.09 2.25 1.21
CA ALA A 20 5.19 0.80 1.17
C ALA A 20 4.00 0.17 0.43
N ALA A 21 2.78 0.64 0.69
CA ALA A 21 1.57 0.16 0.04
C ALA A 21 1.60 0.44 -1.47
N THR A 22 2.00 1.65 -1.88
CA THR A 22 2.09 2.06 -3.29
C THR A 22 3.15 1.27 -4.04
N ALA A 23 4.38 1.20 -3.50
CA ALA A 23 5.48 0.49 -4.15
C ALA A 23 5.18 -1.00 -4.28
N SER A 24 4.62 -1.62 -3.25
CA SER A 24 4.30 -3.04 -3.26
C SER A 24 3.10 -3.37 -4.15
N THR A 25 2.10 -2.49 -4.25
CA THR A 25 0.98 -2.66 -5.20
C THR A 25 1.48 -2.60 -6.64
N ALA A 26 2.38 -1.65 -6.96
CA ALA A 26 3.02 -1.58 -8.26
C ALA A 26 3.86 -2.84 -8.55
N ALA A 27 4.60 -3.34 -7.56
CA ALA A 27 5.39 -4.56 -7.67
C ALA A 27 4.50 -5.79 -7.92
N ALA A 28 3.35 -5.91 -7.25
CA ALA A 28 2.41 -7.01 -7.46
C ALA A 28 1.90 -7.06 -8.90
N ALA A 29 1.46 -5.93 -9.45
CA ALA A 29 1.01 -5.84 -10.84
C ALA A 29 2.16 -6.14 -11.82
N ALA A 30 3.37 -5.63 -11.54
CA ALA A 30 4.55 -5.90 -12.37
C ALA A 30 4.93 -7.38 -12.37
N LEU A 31 4.86 -8.08 -11.22
CA LEU A 31 5.11 -9.51 -11.13
C LEU A 31 4.13 -10.32 -11.98
N VAL A 32 2.83 -9.99 -11.93
CA VAL A 32 1.83 -10.64 -12.79
C VAL A 32 2.20 -10.47 -14.26
N LYS A 33 2.60 -9.26 -14.67
CA LYS A 33 3.03 -8.99 -16.05
C LYS A 33 4.27 -9.79 -16.43
N LEU A 34 5.28 -9.85 -15.54
CA LEU A 34 6.51 -10.63 -15.77
C LEU A 34 6.24 -12.13 -15.90
N TRP A 35 5.23 -12.65 -15.22
CA TRP A 35 4.82 -14.06 -15.31
C TRP A 35 3.88 -14.33 -16.50
N GLY A 36 3.66 -13.37 -17.39
CA GLY A 36 2.83 -13.51 -18.57
C GLY A 36 1.33 -13.40 -18.31
N GLY A 37 0.94 -12.84 -17.17
CA GLY A 37 -0.46 -12.63 -16.81
C GLY A 37 -1.14 -11.54 -17.64
N THR A 38 -2.46 -11.54 -17.60
CA THR A 38 -3.34 -10.62 -18.32
C THR A 38 -3.51 -9.28 -17.56
N GLU A 39 -4.07 -8.27 -18.23
CA GLU A 39 -4.43 -6.99 -17.60
C GLU A 39 -5.46 -7.18 -16.48
N GLU A 40 -6.42 -8.08 -16.68
CA GLU A 40 -7.41 -8.44 -15.66
C GLU A 40 -6.73 -9.02 -14.42
N GLN A 41 -5.77 -9.92 -14.60
CA GLN A 41 -5.00 -10.49 -13.50
C GLN A 41 -4.11 -9.45 -12.79
N MET A 42 -3.58 -8.46 -13.50
CA MET A 42 -2.92 -7.32 -12.87
C MET A 42 -3.91 -6.53 -11.98
N GLY A 43 -5.15 -6.34 -12.44
CA GLY A 43 -6.23 -5.76 -11.65
C GLY A 43 -6.54 -6.56 -10.38
N PHE A 44 -6.56 -7.89 -10.47
CA PHE A 44 -6.73 -8.76 -9.31
C PHE A 44 -5.60 -8.58 -8.27
N ALA A 45 -4.36 -8.47 -8.72
CA ALA A 45 -3.23 -8.21 -7.84
C ALA A 45 -3.36 -6.86 -7.12
N ILE A 46 -3.75 -5.81 -7.83
CA ILE A 46 -4.00 -4.49 -7.24
C ILE A 46 -5.12 -4.58 -6.19
N ARG A 47 -6.22 -5.26 -6.49
CA ARG A 47 -7.31 -5.46 -5.54
C ARG A 47 -6.88 -6.22 -4.29
N ASN A 48 -6.11 -7.29 -4.46
CA ASN A 48 -5.55 -8.05 -3.33
C ASN A 48 -4.67 -7.18 -2.44
N MET A 49 -3.82 -6.34 -3.03
CA MET A 49 -2.98 -5.40 -2.28
C MET A 49 -3.81 -4.32 -1.57
N THR A 50 -4.86 -3.82 -2.22
CA THR A 50 -5.79 -2.84 -1.62
C THR A 50 -6.42 -3.37 -0.34
N GLY A 51 -6.86 -4.63 -0.33
CA GLY A 51 -7.49 -5.24 0.84
C GLY A 51 -6.52 -5.70 1.93
N THR A 52 -5.20 -5.70 1.69
CA THR A 52 -4.23 -6.28 2.64
C THR A 52 -3.28 -5.27 3.26
N VAL A 53 -2.72 -4.34 2.52
CA VAL A 53 -1.64 -3.46 3.01
C VAL A 53 -2.02 -1.98 3.15
N SER A 54 -3.27 -1.62 2.89
CA SER A 54 -3.75 -0.23 2.93
C SER A 54 -3.66 0.43 4.30
N GLY A 55 -3.60 -0.33 5.39
CA GLY A 55 -3.50 0.15 6.77
C GLY A 55 -2.07 0.23 7.32
N MET A 56 -1.06 0.06 6.51
CA MET A 56 0.34 0.08 6.96
C MET A 56 0.82 1.52 7.15
N ILE A 57 0.92 1.96 8.41
CA ILE A 57 1.40 3.31 8.76
C ILE A 57 2.93 3.38 8.75
N CYS A 58 3.49 4.54 8.42
CA CYS A 58 4.91 4.84 8.54
C CYS A 58 5.19 5.60 9.85
N ASP A 59 6.23 5.19 10.57
CA ASP A 59 6.68 5.80 11.82
C ASP A 59 8.13 6.33 11.72
N GLY A 60 8.57 6.63 10.51
CA GLY A 60 9.88 7.17 10.17
C GLY A 60 10.79 6.18 9.43
N GLY A 61 11.78 6.72 8.70
CA GLY A 61 12.67 5.97 7.82
C GLY A 61 13.78 5.23 8.59
N LYS A 62 13.43 4.25 9.41
CA LYS A 62 14.35 3.43 10.22
C LYS A 62 14.16 1.94 9.93
N THR A 63 14.73 1.08 10.78
CA THR A 63 14.66 -0.39 10.66
C THR A 63 13.22 -0.90 10.59
N SER A 64 12.29 -0.28 11.33
CA SER A 64 10.85 -0.61 11.26
C SER A 64 10.27 -0.37 9.87
N CYS A 65 10.67 0.71 9.20
CA CYS A 65 10.24 0.99 7.83
C CYS A 65 10.78 -0.06 6.84
N ALA A 66 12.05 -0.48 6.98
CA ALA A 66 12.62 -1.56 6.18
C ALA A 66 11.86 -2.88 6.35
N MET A 67 11.45 -3.21 7.59
CA MET A 67 10.61 -4.39 7.85
C MET A 67 9.23 -4.28 7.22
N LYS A 68 8.58 -3.11 7.28
CA LYS A 68 7.30 -2.86 6.61
C LYS A 68 7.41 -3.08 5.10
N LEU A 69 8.50 -2.60 4.49
CA LEU A 69 8.75 -2.82 3.06
C LEU A 69 8.94 -4.31 2.75
N ALA A 70 9.67 -5.05 3.57
CA ALA A 70 9.84 -6.49 3.40
C ALA A 70 8.51 -7.24 3.49
N MET A 71 7.66 -6.91 4.48
CA MET A 71 6.32 -7.49 4.61
C MET A 71 5.42 -7.12 3.42
N ALA A 72 5.45 -5.86 2.99
CA ALA A 72 4.68 -5.42 1.83
C ALA A 72 5.14 -6.09 0.53
N THR A 73 6.43 -6.37 0.38
CA THR A 73 6.98 -7.13 -0.76
C THR A 73 6.50 -8.58 -0.73
N SER A 74 6.47 -9.21 0.45
CA SER A 74 5.92 -10.56 0.61
C SER A 74 4.43 -10.61 0.25
N ALA A 75 3.65 -9.61 0.68
CA ALA A 75 2.25 -9.48 0.32
C ALA A 75 2.07 -9.29 -1.20
N ALA A 76 2.94 -8.49 -1.85
CA ALA A 76 2.92 -8.30 -3.30
C ALA A 76 3.15 -9.62 -4.06
N TYR A 77 4.12 -10.41 -3.62
CA TYR A 77 4.40 -11.72 -4.21
C TYR A 77 3.21 -12.67 -4.07
N LEU A 78 2.63 -12.78 -2.87
CA LEU A 78 1.44 -13.59 -2.63
C LEU A 78 0.25 -13.11 -3.46
N SER A 79 0.00 -11.80 -3.50
CA SER A 79 -1.08 -11.20 -4.28
C SER A 79 -0.95 -11.49 -5.78
N ALA A 80 0.27 -11.42 -6.31
CA ALA A 80 0.54 -11.78 -7.69
C ALA A 80 0.32 -13.28 -7.97
N GLN A 81 0.77 -14.16 -7.06
CA GLN A 81 0.52 -15.60 -7.18
C GLN A 81 -0.97 -15.97 -7.17
N MET A 82 -1.76 -15.30 -6.33
CA MET A 82 -3.21 -15.46 -6.32
C MET A 82 -3.82 -14.98 -7.63
N ALA A 83 -3.41 -13.80 -8.08
CA ALA A 83 -3.95 -13.16 -9.28
C ALA A 83 -3.73 -13.98 -10.56
N VAL A 84 -2.55 -14.55 -10.78
CA VAL A 84 -2.31 -15.42 -11.95
C VAL A 84 -3.11 -16.72 -11.92
N LYS A 85 -3.64 -17.10 -10.75
CA LYS A 85 -4.58 -18.22 -10.57
C LYS A 85 -6.05 -17.78 -10.63
N ASN A 86 -6.32 -16.53 -11.08
CA ASN A 86 -7.64 -15.91 -11.09
C ASN A 86 -8.30 -15.84 -9.70
N SER A 87 -7.50 -15.71 -8.64
CA SER A 87 -7.96 -15.56 -7.27
C SER A 87 -7.77 -14.14 -6.80
N ALA A 88 -8.85 -13.48 -6.44
CA ALA A 88 -8.86 -12.11 -5.94
C ALA A 88 -9.87 -11.95 -4.80
N LEU A 89 -9.65 -10.95 -3.95
CA LEU A 89 -10.64 -10.46 -3.02
C LEU A 89 -11.87 -9.99 -3.79
N ARG A 90 -13.05 -10.04 -3.15
CA ARG A 90 -14.28 -9.56 -3.76
C ARG A 90 -14.26 -8.05 -3.87
N GLU A 91 -14.92 -7.53 -4.88
CA GLU A 91 -15.09 -6.08 -5.05
C GLU A 91 -15.91 -5.43 -3.93
N SER A 92 -16.68 -6.25 -3.18
CA SER A 92 -17.45 -5.84 -2.01
C SER A 92 -16.65 -5.88 -0.69
N ASP A 93 -15.40 -6.35 -0.70
CA ASP A 93 -14.61 -6.51 0.53
C ASP A 93 -13.95 -5.18 0.91
N GLY A 94 -14.39 -4.58 2.01
CA GLY A 94 -13.79 -3.36 2.57
C GLY A 94 -13.74 -2.21 1.57
N ILE A 95 -12.52 -1.75 1.25
CA ILE A 95 -12.27 -0.66 0.29
C ILE A 95 -11.92 -1.15 -1.13
N CYS A 96 -12.08 -2.45 -1.39
CA CYS A 96 -11.90 -3.01 -2.72
C CYS A 96 -12.97 -2.50 -3.70
N ALA A 97 -12.69 -2.61 -4.99
CA ALA A 97 -13.61 -2.24 -6.07
C ALA A 97 -13.38 -3.13 -7.29
N ALA A 98 -14.32 -3.13 -8.22
CA ALA A 98 -14.20 -3.87 -9.48
C ALA A 98 -13.03 -3.34 -10.33
N ALA A 99 -12.94 -2.03 -10.49
CA ALA A 99 -11.89 -1.37 -11.25
C ALA A 99 -10.65 -1.09 -10.40
N SER A 100 -9.48 -1.32 -10.99
CA SER A 100 -8.17 -1.07 -10.36
C SER A 100 -7.98 0.39 -9.97
N GLU A 101 -8.41 1.30 -10.84
CA GLU A 101 -8.35 2.74 -10.63
C GLU A 101 -9.16 3.16 -9.41
N GLN A 102 -10.33 2.53 -9.22
CA GLN A 102 -11.17 2.80 -8.05
C GLN A 102 -10.52 2.25 -6.77
N CYS A 103 -9.88 1.09 -6.82
CA CYS A 103 -9.09 0.58 -5.70
C CYS A 103 -8.00 1.58 -5.28
N ILE A 104 -7.26 2.11 -6.25
CA ILE A 104 -6.20 3.11 -6.03
C ILE A 104 -6.81 4.41 -5.45
N ALA A 105 -7.92 4.88 -6.00
CA ALA A 105 -8.61 6.08 -5.51
C ALA A 105 -9.12 5.91 -4.06
N ASN A 106 -9.62 4.74 -3.71
CA ASN A 106 -10.09 4.43 -2.36
C ASN A 106 -8.92 4.43 -1.35
N ILE A 107 -7.76 3.86 -1.70
CA ILE A 107 -6.54 3.96 -0.87
C ILE A 107 -6.15 5.43 -0.70
N ALA A 108 -6.13 6.20 -1.79
CA ALA A 108 -5.78 7.62 -1.76
C ALA A 108 -6.72 8.42 -0.85
N GLN A 109 -8.01 8.14 -0.89
CA GLN A 109 -9.00 8.78 -0.04
C GLN A 109 -8.75 8.47 1.45
N ILE A 110 -8.49 7.22 1.80
CA ILE A 110 -8.15 6.83 3.17
C ILE A 110 -6.85 7.51 3.61
N ALA A 111 -5.80 7.51 2.79
CA ALA A 111 -4.52 8.12 3.13
C ALA A 111 -4.65 9.65 3.34
N ASN A 112 -5.33 10.36 2.45
CA ASN A 112 -5.41 11.81 2.47
C ASN A 112 -6.41 12.36 3.49
N ILE A 113 -7.53 11.66 3.71
CA ILE A 113 -8.60 12.12 4.59
C ILE A 113 -8.60 11.35 5.91
N GLY A 114 -8.64 10.02 5.83
CA GLY A 114 -8.76 9.17 7.01
C GLY A 114 -7.51 9.19 7.89
N MET A 115 -6.33 9.33 7.28
CA MET A 115 -5.04 9.31 7.98
C MET A 115 -4.39 10.69 8.12
N ALA A 116 -5.12 11.78 7.88
CA ALA A 116 -4.56 13.14 7.89
C ALA A 116 -3.86 13.53 9.20
N ASN A 117 -4.28 12.99 10.34
CA ASN A 117 -3.69 13.27 11.65
C ASN A 117 -2.68 12.22 12.13
N VAL A 118 -2.46 11.15 11.37
CA VAL A 118 -1.62 10.02 11.81
C VAL A 118 -0.17 10.47 12.02
N ASP A 119 0.37 11.28 11.12
CA ASP A 119 1.75 11.79 11.21
C ASP A 119 1.94 12.67 12.46
N LEU A 120 0.96 13.49 12.79
CA LEU A 120 1.01 14.33 14.00
C LEU A 120 1.02 13.49 15.28
N GLU A 121 0.20 12.45 15.35
CA GLU A 121 0.16 11.54 16.49
C GLU A 121 1.45 10.70 16.60
N ILE A 122 2.00 10.25 15.48
CA ILE A 122 3.29 9.56 15.46
C ILE A 122 4.40 10.49 16.00
N LEU A 123 4.46 11.74 15.54
CA LEU A 123 5.43 12.71 16.02
C LEU A 123 5.28 12.97 17.52
N ARG A 124 4.04 13.13 18.02
CA ARG A 124 3.78 13.29 19.47
C ARG A 124 4.35 12.11 20.25
N ILE A 125 4.06 10.88 19.84
CA ILE A 125 4.58 9.66 20.48
C ILE A 125 6.12 9.65 20.45
N MET A 126 6.73 10.01 19.32
CA MET A 126 8.19 10.02 19.17
C MET A 126 8.85 11.05 20.06
N PHE A 127 8.27 12.25 20.22
CA PHE A 127 8.80 13.29 21.10
C PHE A 127 8.69 12.88 22.57
N THR A 128 7.54 12.37 23.00
CA THR A 128 7.35 11.90 24.38
C THR A 128 8.35 10.79 24.76
N LYS A 129 8.69 9.90 23.84
CA LYS A 129 9.72 8.87 24.09
C LYS A 129 11.12 9.45 24.32
N LYS A 130 11.45 10.57 23.67
CA LYS A 130 12.74 11.22 23.86
C LYS A 130 12.85 11.89 25.24
N GLU A 131 11.77 12.43 25.76
CA GLU A 131 11.71 13.03 27.09
C GLU A 131 11.82 11.99 28.21
N CYS A 132 11.25 10.79 28.02
CA CYS A 132 11.37 9.67 28.96
C CYS A 132 12.70 8.92 28.92
N GLY A 133 13.51 9.09 27.88
CA GLY A 133 14.77 8.34 27.64
C GLY A 133 16.04 9.07 28.09
N THR A 134 15.94 10.18 28.80
CA THR A 134 17.09 10.92 29.37
C THR A 134 17.29 10.53 30.83
N THR A 135 17.60 9.25 31.06
CA THR A 135 18.28 8.78 32.28
C THR A 135 19.41 7.87 31.88
#